data_7213d274b6f77516415d27fae3fa97a0
#
_entry.id   7213d274b6f77516415d27fae3fa97a0
#
_cell.length_a   1.000
_cell.length_b   1.000
_cell.length_c   1.000
_cell.angle_alpha   90.00
_cell.angle_beta   90.00
_cell.angle_gamma   90.00
#
_symmetry.space_group_name_H-M   'P 1'
#
loop_
_entity.id
_entity.type
_entity.pdbx_description
1 polymer ?
#
loop_
_entity_poly.entity_id
_entity_poly.type
_entity_poly.pdbx_seq_one_letter_code
_entity_poly.pdbx_strand_id
1 'polypeptide(L)'
;MTLNNFDEFIDKTDYLQTRLLQVNSCGSERVVKYDYTILRSNGRRDFHFLYLQNGWLDIEVGTAKARLTRGQCAVFLPNVRQMYSFTAAGDPVSLYLHFTGQAATEAMQYLRPTQSMIYTISDQTLFESLFHRLNRLHNLQQSAAMQIPEENSILLQLITIVCRSSADNEAPIRSDILSAMEYMREHMQEQINFQTFAETLHLSYSRFAHLFTQAVGVSPQQYLLRLRLDRARGFLRDSSMSVSEVAESTGFNDPFYFSRMFSKSFGLSPRAFRSKCRK
;
A
#
# COMPACT_ATOMS: atom_id res chain seq x y z
N MET A 1 -7.83 1.07 22.69
CA MET A 1 -7.68 2.50 22.36
C MET A 1 -7.26 2.57 20.91
N THR A 2 -8.10 3.08 20.03
CA THR A 2 -7.81 3.14 18.58
C THR A 2 -6.98 4.40 18.35
N LEU A 3 -5.70 4.26 18.04
CA LEU A 3 -4.82 5.40 17.75
C LEU A 3 -5.07 5.88 16.31
N ASN A 4 -6.03 6.79 16.14
CA ASN A 4 -6.27 7.48 14.86
C ASN A 4 -5.22 8.54 14.51
N ASN A 5 -4.23 8.78 15.39
CA ASN A 5 -3.29 9.92 15.25
C ASN A 5 -1.93 9.57 14.64
N PHE A 6 -1.67 8.29 14.29
CA PHE A 6 -0.39 7.94 13.64
C PHE A 6 -0.32 8.35 12.16
N ASP A 7 -1.48 8.60 11.53
CA ASP A 7 -1.53 9.04 10.12
C ASP A 7 -1.06 10.49 9.93
N GLU A 8 -1.04 11.33 10.97
CA GLU A 8 -0.57 12.73 10.85
C GLU A 8 0.97 12.86 10.82
N PHE A 9 1.71 11.85 11.29
CA PHE A 9 3.18 11.95 11.41
C PHE A 9 3.93 11.52 10.14
N ILE A 10 3.31 10.76 9.22
CA ILE A 10 3.99 10.12 8.10
C ILE A 10 3.63 10.74 6.74
N ASP A 11 2.71 11.72 6.68
CA ASP A 11 2.26 12.31 5.40
C ASP A 11 3.21 13.41 4.84
N LYS A 12 4.45 13.50 5.37
CA LYS A 12 5.45 14.49 4.91
C LYS A 12 6.36 14.02 3.78
N THR A 13 6.28 12.77 3.38
CA THR A 13 7.02 12.31 2.22
C THR A 13 6.17 12.48 0.97
N ASP A 14 6.49 13.48 0.15
CA ASP A 14 6.13 13.51 -1.25
C ASP A 14 6.66 12.22 -1.87
N TYR A 15 5.76 11.23 -2.05
CA TYR A 15 6.06 10.02 -2.80
C TYR A 15 6.27 10.46 -4.26
N LEU A 16 7.49 10.85 -4.57
CA LEU A 16 7.88 11.18 -5.93
C LEU A 16 7.76 9.90 -6.76
N GLN A 17 6.62 9.75 -7.45
CA GLN A 17 6.33 8.67 -8.40
C GLN A 17 7.35 8.58 -9.55
N THR A 18 8.33 9.49 -9.57
CA THR A 18 9.40 9.58 -10.56
C THR A 18 10.62 8.71 -10.25
N ARG A 19 10.73 8.14 -9.05
CA ARG A 19 11.85 7.26 -8.72
C ARG A 19 11.59 5.83 -9.16
N LEU A 20 12.61 5.21 -9.73
CA LEU A 20 12.58 3.81 -10.18
C LEU A 20 12.23 2.86 -9.02
N LEU A 21 12.81 3.10 -7.84
CA LEU A 21 12.57 2.35 -6.61
C LEU A 21 12.92 3.23 -5.41
N GLN A 22 12.18 3.12 -4.32
CA GLN A 22 12.38 3.95 -3.12
C GLN A 22 11.89 3.25 -1.85
N VAL A 23 12.73 3.24 -0.83
CA VAL A 23 12.33 2.98 0.57
C VAL A 23 11.71 4.26 1.11
N ASN A 24 10.46 4.17 1.60
CA ASN A 24 9.76 5.31 2.21
C ASN A 24 9.98 5.37 3.72
N SER A 25 9.93 4.21 4.37
CA SER A 25 10.29 4.04 5.78
C SER A 25 10.50 2.56 6.10
N CYS A 26 11.35 2.30 7.06
CA CYS A 26 11.55 0.96 7.62
C CYS A 26 11.92 1.06 9.10
N GLY A 27 11.61 0.03 9.85
CA GLY A 27 11.91 -0.02 11.28
C GLY A 27 11.46 -1.32 11.92
N SER A 28 11.66 -1.38 13.23
CA SER A 28 11.20 -2.49 14.07
C SER A 28 10.32 -1.98 15.19
N GLU A 29 9.36 -2.80 15.60
CA GLU A 29 8.46 -2.49 16.70
C GLU A 29 8.32 -3.69 17.62
N ARG A 30 8.42 -3.47 18.91
CA ARG A 30 8.16 -4.45 19.96
C ARG A 30 7.07 -3.94 20.89
N VAL A 31 6.05 -4.73 21.09
CA VAL A 31 4.94 -4.39 21.98
C VAL A 31 5.11 -5.14 23.29
N VAL A 32 5.28 -4.39 24.39
CA VAL A 32 5.59 -4.98 25.71
C VAL A 32 4.45 -4.74 26.70
N LYS A 33 3.66 -3.66 26.57
CA LYS A 33 2.81 -3.21 27.67
C LYS A 33 1.32 -3.06 27.36
N TYR A 34 0.97 -2.52 26.20
CA TYR A 34 -0.43 -2.19 25.86
C TYR A 34 -0.80 -2.77 24.51
N ASP A 35 -1.99 -3.34 24.45
CA ASP A 35 -2.61 -3.77 23.21
C ASP A 35 -3.06 -2.54 22.40
N TYR A 36 -2.86 -2.58 21.10
CA TYR A 36 -3.38 -1.56 20.20
C TYR A 36 -3.64 -2.13 18.81
N THR A 37 -4.50 -1.43 18.07
CA THR A 37 -4.85 -1.79 16.69
C THR A 37 -4.55 -0.60 15.77
N ILE A 38 -3.89 -0.89 14.67
CA ILE A 38 -3.72 0.05 13.57
C ILE A 38 -4.77 -0.28 12.51
N LEU A 39 -5.64 0.69 12.20
CA LEU A 39 -6.63 0.59 11.14
C LEU A 39 -6.40 1.70 10.12
N ARG A 40 -6.16 1.31 8.87
CA ARG A 40 -6.09 2.20 7.72
C ARG A 40 -7.20 1.84 6.74
N SER A 41 -8.33 2.50 6.85
CA SER A 41 -9.53 2.19 6.07
C SER A 41 -9.32 2.34 4.56
N ASN A 42 -8.47 3.27 4.15
CA ASN A 42 -8.12 3.51 2.74
C ASN A 42 -6.78 2.89 2.34
N GLY A 43 -6.14 2.14 3.26
CA GLY A 43 -4.79 1.63 3.04
C GLY A 43 -3.72 2.73 3.04
N ARG A 44 -2.53 2.37 2.62
CA ARG A 44 -1.40 3.26 2.36
C ARG A 44 -1.24 3.46 0.84
N ARG A 45 -0.48 4.46 0.43
CA ARG A 45 -0.15 4.69 -1.00
C ARG A 45 1.04 3.86 -1.48
N ASP A 46 1.74 3.21 -0.57
CA ASP A 46 2.92 2.41 -0.79
C ASP A 46 2.67 0.93 -0.52
N PHE A 47 3.57 0.08 -0.98
CA PHE A 47 3.66 -1.31 -0.55
C PHE A 47 4.12 -1.36 0.89
N HIS A 48 3.55 -2.29 1.66
CA HIS A 48 3.95 -2.50 3.04
C HIS A 48 4.22 -3.98 3.30
N PHE A 49 5.43 -4.30 3.74
CA PHE A 49 5.81 -5.59 4.30
C PHE A 49 5.79 -5.49 5.83
N LEU A 50 5.07 -6.40 6.47
CA LEU A 50 5.07 -6.57 7.92
C LEU A 50 5.54 -7.99 8.23
N TYR A 51 6.79 -8.12 8.63
CA TYR A 51 7.42 -9.40 8.98
C TYR A 51 7.43 -9.58 10.50
N LEU A 52 7.18 -10.79 10.98
CA LEU A 52 7.16 -11.09 12.41
C LEU A 52 8.37 -11.91 12.82
N GLN A 53 9.25 -11.30 13.64
CA GLN A 53 10.44 -11.94 14.20
C GLN A 53 10.12 -12.80 15.42
N ASN A 54 9.12 -12.40 16.22
CA ASN A 54 8.69 -13.12 17.42
C ASN A 54 7.20 -12.93 17.68
N GLY A 55 6.59 -13.91 18.36
CA GLY A 55 5.22 -13.85 18.81
C GLY A 55 4.18 -14.00 17.71
N TRP A 56 3.05 -13.32 17.87
CA TRP A 56 1.94 -13.33 16.93
C TRP A 56 1.16 -12.01 16.95
N LEU A 57 0.47 -11.72 15.85
CA LEU A 57 -0.50 -10.62 15.76
C LEU A 57 -1.64 -10.98 14.80
N ASP A 58 -2.81 -10.41 15.03
CA ASP A 58 -3.96 -10.59 14.16
C ASP A 58 -3.98 -9.51 13.09
N ILE A 59 -4.23 -9.90 11.83
CA ILE A 59 -4.26 -9.01 10.68
C ILE A 59 -5.56 -9.16 9.88
N GLU A 60 -5.97 -8.07 9.20
CA GLU A 60 -6.95 -8.10 8.13
C GLU A 60 -6.35 -7.47 6.87
N VAL A 61 -6.37 -8.22 5.77
CA VAL A 61 -6.00 -7.74 4.43
C VAL A 61 -7.24 -7.84 3.55
N GLY A 62 -7.76 -6.70 3.12
CA GLY A 62 -9.04 -6.66 2.43
C GLY A 62 -10.16 -7.17 3.35
N THR A 63 -10.74 -8.32 3.01
CA THR A 63 -11.78 -9.02 3.79
C THR A 63 -11.26 -10.25 4.56
N ALA A 64 -10.03 -10.67 4.28
CA ALA A 64 -9.45 -11.86 4.90
C ALA A 64 -8.87 -11.52 6.27
N LYS A 65 -9.25 -12.32 7.29
CA LYS A 65 -8.68 -12.26 8.64
C LYS A 65 -7.73 -13.42 8.82
N ALA A 66 -6.58 -13.14 9.40
CA ALA A 66 -5.58 -14.16 9.66
C ALA A 66 -4.69 -13.79 10.85
N ARG A 67 -3.96 -14.77 11.35
CA ARG A 67 -2.91 -14.56 12.35
C ARG A 67 -1.56 -14.65 11.69
N LEU A 68 -0.78 -13.59 11.85
CA LEU A 68 0.64 -13.58 11.46
C LEU A 68 1.44 -14.14 12.62
N THR A 69 2.35 -15.09 12.31
CA THR A 69 3.20 -15.74 13.28
C THR A 69 4.68 -15.58 12.91
N ARG A 70 5.56 -15.95 13.83
CA ARG A 70 7.01 -15.86 13.62
C ARG A 70 7.45 -16.44 12.27
N GLY A 71 8.34 -15.73 11.57
CA GLY A 71 8.90 -16.13 10.27
C GLY A 71 7.98 -15.85 9.09
N GLN A 72 6.83 -15.24 9.32
CA GLN A 72 5.89 -14.87 8.27
C GLN A 72 5.95 -13.38 7.94
N CYS A 73 5.69 -13.05 6.70
CA CYS A 73 5.58 -11.69 6.16
C CYS A 73 4.17 -11.49 5.60
N ALA A 74 3.45 -10.50 6.13
CA ALA A 74 2.23 -10.01 5.53
C ALA A 74 2.57 -8.92 4.51
N VAL A 75 1.92 -8.98 3.34
CA VAL A 75 2.07 -8.01 2.25
C VAL A 75 0.79 -7.23 2.08
N PHE A 76 0.88 -5.91 2.22
CA PHE A 76 -0.23 -5.01 1.95
C PHE A 76 0.06 -4.22 0.67
N LEU A 77 -0.87 -4.32 -0.27
CA LEU A 77 -0.81 -3.58 -1.53
C LEU A 77 -1.23 -2.12 -1.33
N PRO A 78 -0.79 -1.20 -2.20
CA PRO A 78 -1.21 0.20 -2.16
C PRO A 78 -2.73 0.36 -2.21
N ASN A 79 -3.25 1.30 -1.40
CA ASN A 79 -4.67 1.66 -1.34
C ASN A 79 -5.63 0.50 -0.95
N VAL A 80 -5.11 -0.56 -0.36
CA VAL A 80 -5.90 -1.67 0.19
C VAL A 80 -6.10 -1.44 1.68
N ARG A 81 -7.34 -1.64 2.17
CA ARG A 81 -7.64 -1.56 3.61
C ARG A 81 -6.72 -2.50 4.39
N GLN A 82 -6.13 -1.98 5.47
CA GLN A 82 -5.23 -2.72 6.36
C GLN A 82 -5.72 -2.59 7.79
N MET A 83 -5.70 -3.69 8.51
CA MET A 83 -5.84 -3.69 9.97
C MET A 83 -4.86 -4.71 10.55
N TYR A 84 -4.18 -4.34 11.60
CA TYR A 84 -3.37 -5.28 12.37
C TYR A 84 -3.38 -4.88 13.85
N SER A 85 -3.52 -5.90 14.71
CA SER A 85 -3.68 -5.75 16.15
C SER A 85 -2.50 -6.37 16.87
N PHE A 86 -1.79 -5.55 17.60
CA PHE A 86 -0.73 -5.96 18.48
C PHE A 86 -1.28 -6.25 19.87
N THR A 87 -1.01 -7.45 20.36
CA THR A 87 -1.41 -7.88 21.71
C THR A 87 -0.16 -8.19 22.51
N ALA A 88 0.01 -7.51 23.65
CA ALA A 88 1.20 -7.66 24.50
C ALA A 88 1.40 -9.12 24.97
N ALA A 89 0.31 -9.86 25.18
CA ALA A 89 0.36 -11.29 25.51
C ALA A 89 1.01 -12.17 24.41
N GLY A 90 1.04 -11.68 23.15
CA GLY A 90 1.71 -12.34 22.03
C GLY A 90 3.21 -12.06 21.95
N ASP A 91 3.75 -11.14 22.76
CA ASP A 91 5.14 -10.62 22.70
C ASP A 91 5.62 -10.38 21.26
N PRO A 92 4.85 -9.64 20.44
CA PRO A 92 5.19 -9.46 19.04
C PRO A 92 6.39 -8.54 18.86
N VAL A 93 7.34 -9.03 18.06
CA VAL A 93 8.44 -8.23 17.52
C VAL A 93 8.32 -8.24 16.01
N SER A 94 8.03 -7.08 15.43
CA SER A 94 7.81 -6.94 13.99
C SER A 94 8.84 -6.05 13.34
N LEU A 95 9.10 -6.34 12.06
CA LEU A 95 9.85 -5.48 11.14
C LEU A 95 8.86 -4.96 10.09
N TYR A 96 8.87 -3.65 9.84
CA TYR A 96 8.02 -3.03 8.83
C TYR A 96 8.85 -2.33 7.76
N LEU A 97 8.40 -2.41 6.53
CA LEU A 97 9.05 -1.80 5.37
C LEU A 97 8.00 -1.24 4.43
N HIS A 98 8.09 0.06 4.18
CA HIS A 98 7.24 0.78 3.24
C HIS A 98 8.08 1.22 2.05
N PHE A 99 7.61 0.95 0.82
CA PHE A 99 8.34 1.24 -0.39
C PHE A 99 7.43 1.52 -1.59
N THR A 100 7.98 2.25 -2.57
CA THR A 100 7.31 2.61 -3.83
C THR A 100 8.27 2.53 -5.01
N GLY A 101 7.74 2.79 -6.19
CA GLY A 101 8.49 2.91 -7.44
C GLY A 101 7.99 1.95 -8.52
N GLN A 102 8.33 2.27 -9.77
CA GLN A 102 7.96 1.45 -10.92
C GLN A 102 8.56 0.04 -10.81
N ALA A 103 9.85 -0.06 -10.47
CA ALA A 103 10.52 -1.35 -10.30
C ALA A 103 9.94 -2.18 -9.15
N ALA A 104 9.40 -1.52 -8.08
CA ALA A 104 8.66 -2.23 -7.05
C ALA A 104 7.37 -2.85 -7.60
N THR A 105 6.61 -2.07 -8.37
CA THR A 105 5.37 -2.56 -9.01
C THR A 105 5.66 -3.72 -9.96
N GLU A 106 6.70 -3.61 -10.80
CA GLU A 106 7.12 -4.68 -11.72
C GLU A 106 7.57 -5.93 -10.95
N ALA A 107 8.39 -5.78 -9.90
CA ALA A 107 8.83 -6.91 -9.10
C ALA A 107 7.69 -7.59 -8.34
N MET A 108 6.75 -6.81 -7.83
CA MET A 108 5.58 -7.34 -7.13
C MET A 108 4.58 -8.08 -8.04
N GLN A 109 4.70 -7.97 -9.38
CA GLN A 109 3.95 -8.83 -10.32
C GLN A 109 4.30 -10.32 -10.19
N TYR A 110 5.47 -10.64 -9.66
CA TYR A 110 5.87 -12.03 -9.40
C TYR A 110 5.37 -12.58 -8.06
N LEU A 111 4.77 -11.72 -7.22
CA LEU A 111 4.14 -12.16 -5.99
C LEU A 111 2.90 -12.98 -6.32
N ARG A 112 2.82 -14.20 -5.81
CA ARG A 112 1.63 -15.06 -5.91
C ARG A 112 0.75 -14.84 -4.68
N PRO A 113 -0.52 -14.35 -4.80
CA PRO A 113 -1.34 -14.12 -3.63
C PRO A 113 -1.72 -15.41 -2.94
N THR A 114 -1.68 -15.31 -1.64
CA THR A 114 -2.50 -16.14 -0.78
C THR A 114 -3.79 -15.40 -0.43
N GLN A 115 -4.78 -16.12 0.04
CA GLN A 115 -6.04 -15.53 0.48
C GLN A 115 -5.85 -14.45 1.57
N SER A 116 -4.83 -14.64 2.40
CA SER A 116 -4.49 -13.72 3.51
C SER A 116 -3.32 -12.79 3.22
N MET A 117 -2.68 -12.90 2.04
CA MET A 117 -1.45 -12.17 1.70
C MET A 117 -0.32 -12.37 2.72
N ILE A 118 -0.28 -13.55 3.35
CA ILE A 118 0.77 -13.97 4.29
C ILE A 118 1.67 -15.00 3.62
N TYR A 119 2.98 -14.82 3.78
CA TYR A 119 4.01 -15.68 3.19
C TYR A 119 5.00 -16.13 4.27
N THR A 120 5.26 -17.42 4.34
CA THR A 120 6.29 -17.97 5.22
C THR A 120 7.65 -17.82 4.56
N ILE A 121 8.54 -17.07 5.19
CA ILE A 121 9.88 -16.81 4.66
C ILE A 121 10.77 -18.02 4.92
N SER A 122 11.25 -18.65 3.85
CA SER A 122 12.08 -19.87 3.93
C SER A 122 13.47 -19.58 4.49
N ASP A 123 14.12 -18.49 4.08
CA ASP A 123 15.42 -18.06 4.63
C ASP A 123 15.23 -16.82 5.52
N GLN A 124 14.78 -17.07 6.76
CA GLN A 124 14.54 -16.01 7.75
C GLN A 124 15.83 -15.26 8.10
N THR A 125 16.96 -15.99 8.20
CA THR A 125 18.25 -15.40 8.57
C THR A 125 18.72 -14.39 7.55
N LEU A 126 18.66 -14.74 6.27
CA LEU A 126 19.00 -13.81 5.17
C LEU A 126 18.05 -12.63 5.14
N PHE A 127 16.73 -12.87 5.24
CA PHE A 127 15.72 -11.82 5.22
C PHE A 127 15.95 -10.79 6.34
N GLU A 128 16.11 -11.25 7.58
CA GLU A 128 16.36 -10.40 8.74
C GLU A 128 17.69 -9.63 8.63
N SER A 129 18.76 -10.29 8.17
CA SER A 129 20.06 -9.66 7.94
C SER A 129 19.97 -8.51 6.93
N LEU A 130 19.32 -8.74 5.79
CA LEU A 130 19.08 -7.74 4.76
C LEU A 130 18.22 -6.59 5.30
N PHE A 131 17.15 -6.91 6.03
CA PHE A 131 16.28 -5.90 6.62
C PHE A 131 17.05 -5.01 7.61
N HIS A 132 17.81 -5.58 8.53
CA HIS A 132 18.59 -4.80 9.49
C HIS A 132 19.67 -3.96 8.82
N ARG A 133 20.27 -4.45 7.71
CA ARG A 133 21.20 -3.66 6.89
C ARG A 133 20.48 -2.48 6.25
N LEU A 134 19.31 -2.71 5.64
CA LEU A 134 18.48 -1.67 5.05
C LEU A 134 18.08 -0.61 6.09
N ASN A 135 17.61 -1.04 7.27
CA ASN A 135 17.19 -0.16 8.34
C ASN A 135 18.35 0.71 8.86
N ARG A 136 19.56 0.15 8.99
CA ARG A 136 20.74 0.94 9.33
C ARG A 136 21.07 1.98 8.28
N LEU A 137 21.11 1.60 7.00
CA LEU A 137 21.38 2.53 5.89
C LEU A 137 20.36 3.66 5.82
N HIS A 138 19.06 3.31 5.91
CA HIS A 138 17.98 4.29 5.82
C HIS A 138 18.02 5.35 6.93
N ASN A 139 18.52 4.99 8.11
CA ASN A 139 18.63 5.89 9.26
C ASN A 139 20.00 6.60 9.37
N LEU A 140 20.95 6.28 8.47
CA LEU A 140 22.24 6.99 8.43
C LEU A 140 22.09 8.29 7.64
N GLN A 141 22.65 9.39 8.16
CA GLN A 141 22.76 10.66 7.43
C GLN A 141 23.98 10.60 6.47
N GLN A 142 23.87 9.79 5.41
CA GLN A 142 24.89 9.70 4.36
C GLN A 142 24.50 10.49 3.11
N SER A 143 25.46 10.65 2.19
CA SER A 143 25.19 11.24 0.90
C SER A 143 24.17 10.40 0.12
N ALA A 144 23.07 11.01 -0.30
CA ALA A 144 21.99 10.33 -1.04
C ALA A 144 22.50 9.60 -2.31
N ALA A 145 23.57 10.07 -2.93
CA ALA A 145 24.14 9.48 -4.13
C ALA A 145 24.68 8.05 -3.92
N MET A 146 25.21 7.74 -2.73
CA MET A 146 25.73 6.40 -2.39
C MET A 146 24.66 5.54 -1.71
N GLN A 147 23.82 6.15 -0.89
CA GLN A 147 22.82 5.46 -0.10
C GLN A 147 21.68 4.86 -0.94
N ILE A 148 21.14 5.62 -1.90
CA ILE A 148 19.97 5.19 -2.69
C ILE A 148 20.23 3.91 -3.52
N PRO A 149 21.35 3.74 -4.25
CA PRO A 149 21.61 2.50 -4.97
C PRO A 149 21.71 1.27 -4.05
N GLU A 150 22.32 1.43 -2.88
CA GLU A 150 22.48 0.34 -1.92
C GLU A 150 21.13 -0.05 -1.29
N GLU A 151 20.33 0.92 -0.86
CA GLU A 151 18.96 0.67 -0.38
C GLU A 151 18.12 -0.07 -1.43
N ASN A 152 18.17 0.39 -2.68
CA ASN A 152 17.42 -0.22 -3.78
C ASN A 152 17.85 -1.66 -4.05
N SER A 153 19.15 -1.95 -3.99
CA SER A 153 19.67 -3.31 -4.14
C SER A 153 19.15 -4.24 -3.05
N ILE A 154 19.18 -3.80 -1.80
CA ILE A 154 18.69 -4.60 -0.66
C ILE A 154 17.16 -4.76 -0.75
N LEU A 155 16.43 -3.69 -1.09
CA LEU A 155 14.99 -3.72 -1.25
C LEU A 155 14.56 -4.74 -2.32
N LEU A 156 15.22 -4.80 -3.47
CA LEU A 156 14.95 -5.79 -4.52
C LEU A 156 15.21 -7.21 -4.03
N GLN A 157 16.25 -7.44 -3.22
CA GLN A 157 16.51 -8.76 -2.63
C GLN A 157 15.38 -9.17 -1.68
N LEU A 158 14.91 -8.26 -0.80
CA LEU A 158 13.79 -8.51 0.11
C LEU A 158 12.50 -8.84 -0.65
N ILE A 159 12.17 -8.07 -1.69
CA ILE A 159 11.02 -8.35 -2.56
C ILE A 159 11.17 -9.72 -3.20
N THR A 160 12.35 -10.06 -3.73
CA THR A 160 12.62 -11.34 -4.37
C THR A 160 12.40 -12.52 -3.41
N ILE A 161 12.84 -12.40 -2.15
CA ILE A 161 12.65 -13.45 -1.13
C ILE A 161 11.15 -13.65 -0.87
N VAL A 162 10.39 -12.57 -0.70
CA VAL A 162 8.93 -12.66 -0.49
C VAL A 162 8.23 -13.28 -1.70
N CYS A 163 8.59 -12.87 -2.92
CA CYS A 163 8.04 -13.45 -4.14
C CYS A 163 8.37 -14.95 -4.30
N ARG A 164 9.60 -15.38 -3.98
CA ARG A 164 9.97 -16.81 -3.96
C ARG A 164 9.15 -17.59 -2.95
N SER A 165 8.99 -17.05 -1.74
CA SER A 165 8.17 -17.69 -0.70
C SER A 165 6.70 -17.80 -1.10
N SER A 166 6.26 -17.06 -2.10
CA SER A 166 4.92 -17.17 -2.68
C SER A 166 4.82 -18.25 -3.77
N ALA A 167 5.94 -18.73 -4.29
CA ALA A 167 5.96 -19.68 -5.42
C ALA A 167 5.48 -21.08 -5.04
N ASP A 168 5.61 -21.46 -3.77
CA ASP A 168 5.18 -22.76 -3.25
C ASP A 168 3.63 -22.84 -3.07
N ASN A 169 2.92 -21.74 -3.26
CA ASN A 169 1.46 -21.72 -3.23
C ASN A 169 0.90 -21.96 -4.64
N GLU A 170 0.13 -23.01 -4.82
CA GLU A 170 -0.35 -23.57 -6.11
C GLU A 170 -1.21 -22.67 -7.01
N ALA A 171 -1.52 -21.45 -6.63
CA ALA A 171 -2.28 -20.54 -7.50
C ALA A 171 -1.46 -19.30 -7.85
N PRO A 172 -1.04 -19.12 -9.13
CA PRO A 172 -0.47 -17.82 -9.52
C PRO A 172 -1.49 -16.73 -9.28
N ILE A 173 -1.06 -15.62 -8.65
CA ILE A 173 -1.76 -14.38 -8.97
C ILE A 173 -1.59 -14.17 -10.44
N ARG A 174 -2.70 -13.90 -10.96
CA ARG A 174 -2.79 -13.28 -12.24
C ARG A 174 -2.06 -11.95 -12.11
N SER A 175 -0.97 -11.79 -12.81
CA SER A 175 -0.30 -10.50 -13.06
C SER A 175 -1.30 -9.40 -13.44
N ASP A 176 -2.46 -9.83 -13.94
CA ASP A 176 -3.62 -9.05 -14.33
C ASP A 176 -4.09 -8.07 -13.26
N ILE A 177 -4.05 -8.43 -11.96
CA ILE A 177 -4.54 -7.53 -10.89
C ILE A 177 -3.56 -6.40 -10.62
N LEU A 178 -2.26 -6.71 -10.57
CA LEU A 178 -1.24 -5.66 -10.43
C LEU A 178 -1.19 -4.77 -11.67
N SER A 179 -1.27 -5.35 -12.87
CA SER A 179 -1.39 -4.60 -14.11
C SER A 179 -2.64 -3.73 -14.15
N ALA A 180 -3.77 -4.23 -13.63
CA ALA A 180 -4.99 -3.44 -13.50
C ALA A 180 -4.84 -2.27 -12.54
N MET A 181 -4.18 -2.46 -11.40
CA MET A 181 -3.93 -1.39 -10.44
C MET A 181 -3.00 -0.31 -11.04
N GLU A 182 -1.97 -0.73 -11.77
CA GLU A 182 -1.05 0.18 -12.46
C GLU A 182 -1.77 0.94 -13.58
N TYR A 183 -2.50 0.26 -14.44
CA TYR A 183 -3.31 0.87 -15.48
C TYR A 183 -4.29 1.91 -14.91
N MET A 184 -5.00 1.58 -13.81
CA MET A 184 -5.88 2.52 -13.15
C MET A 184 -5.13 3.75 -12.60
N ARG A 185 -3.91 3.57 -12.12
CA ARG A 185 -3.08 4.67 -11.61
C ARG A 185 -2.61 5.60 -12.72
N GLU A 186 -2.18 5.03 -13.85
CA GLU A 186 -1.71 5.80 -15.01
C GLU A 186 -2.85 6.52 -15.72
N HIS A 187 -4.02 5.88 -15.83
CA HIS A 187 -5.18 6.36 -16.55
C HIS A 187 -6.32 6.88 -15.65
N MET A 188 -6.01 7.21 -14.37
CA MET A 188 -7.05 7.60 -13.42
C MET A 188 -7.85 8.85 -13.83
N GLN A 189 -7.28 9.71 -14.68
CA GLN A 189 -7.95 10.90 -15.20
C GLN A 189 -8.95 10.58 -16.30
N GLU A 190 -8.82 9.43 -16.94
CA GLU A 190 -9.64 8.99 -18.06
C GLU A 190 -10.88 8.23 -17.58
N GLN A 191 -11.87 8.10 -18.48
CA GLN A 191 -13.01 7.24 -18.24
C GLN A 191 -12.63 5.79 -18.57
N ILE A 192 -12.27 5.01 -17.54
CA ILE A 192 -11.89 3.61 -17.70
C ILE A 192 -13.13 2.75 -17.92
N ASN A 193 -13.19 2.09 -19.07
CA ASN A 193 -14.16 1.05 -19.32
C ASN A 193 -13.64 -0.30 -18.80
N PHE A 194 -14.09 -0.70 -17.62
CA PHE A 194 -13.65 -1.93 -16.99
C PHE A 194 -14.07 -3.20 -17.73
N GLN A 195 -15.09 -3.14 -18.57
CA GLN A 195 -15.47 -4.29 -19.38
C GLN A 195 -14.45 -4.53 -20.50
N THR A 196 -14.12 -3.48 -21.25
CA THR A 196 -13.08 -3.55 -22.28
C THR A 196 -11.73 -3.90 -21.67
N PHE A 197 -11.41 -3.35 -20.48
CA PHE A 197 -10.18 -3.70 -19.79
C PHE A 197 -10.15 -5.20 -19.40
N ALA A 198 -11.23 -5.76 -18.87
CA ALA A 198 -11.31 -7.19 -18.54
C ALA A 198 -11.14 -8.08 -19.79
N GLU A 199 -11.65 -7.65 -20.94
CA GLU A 199 -11.50 -8.36 -22.22
C GLU A 199 -10.02 -8.45 -22.65
N THR A 200 -9.21 -7.41 -22.41
CA THR A 200 -7.75 -7.46 -22.68
C THR A 200 -7.04 -8.52 -21.85
N LEU A 201 -7.63 -8.89 -20.71
CA LEU A 201 -7.14 -9.94 -19.81
C LEU A 201 -7.77 -11.32 -20.11
N HIS A 202 -8.53 -11.43 -21.19
CA HIS A 202 -9.30 -12.62 -21.53
C HIS A 202 -10.30 -13.06 -20.44
N LEU A 203 -10.88 -12.07 -19.71
CA LEU A 203 -11.83 -12.28 -18.63
C LEU A 203 -13.18 -11.62 -18.93
N SER A 204 -14.27 -12.22 -18.40
CA SER A 204 -15.50 -11.46 -18.23
C SER A 204 -15.31 -10.40 -17.10
N TYR A 205 -16.03 -9.29 -17.22
CA TYR A 205 -16.00 -8.25 -16.18
C TYR A 205 -16.34 -8.79 -14.78
N SER A 206 -17.34 -9.66 -14.70
CA SER A 206 -17.72 -10.29 -13.41
C SER A 206 -16.57 -11.08 -12.80
N ARG A 207 -15.85 -11.86 -13.61
CA ARG A 207 -14.70 -12.65 -13.15
C ARG A 207 -13.55 -11.75 -12.73
N PHE A 208 -13.24 -10.73 -13.52
CA PHE A 208 -12.24 -9.72 -13.19
C PHE A 208 -12.56 -9.01 -11.86
N ALA A 209 -13.79 -8.48 -11.73
CA ALA A 209 -14.21 -7.77 -10.52
C ALA A 209 -14.18 -8.66 -9.27
N HIS A 210 -14.53 -9.94 -9.40
CA HIS A 210 -14.43 -10.92 -8.31
C HIS A 210 -12.97 -11.13 -7.89
N LEU A 211 -12.08 -11.41 -8.84
CA LEU A 211 -10.64 -11.63 -8.57
C LEU A 211 -9.98 -10.38 -8.00
N PHE A 212 -10.31 -9.20 -8.56
CA PHE A 212 -9.82 -7.94 -8.06
C PHE A 212 -10.27 -7.68 -6.62
N THR A 213 -11.56 -7.88 -6.34
CA THR A 213 -12.11 -7.69 -4.98
C THR A 213 -11.50 -8.68 -4.00
N GLN A 214 -11.27 -9.91 -4.41
CA GLN A 214 -10.62 -10.92 -3.57
C GLN A 214 -9.17 -10.51 -3.22
N ALA A 215 -8.42 -9.98 -4.18
CA ALA A 215 -7.03 -9.59 -3.98
C ALA A 215 -6.88 -8.24 -3.25
N VAL A 216 -7.74 -7.25 -3.60
CA VAL A 216 -7.59 -5.85 -3.18
C VAL A 216 -8.56 -5.46 -2.05
N GLY A 217 -9.59 -6.27 -1.79
CA GLY A 217 -10.59 -6.06 -0.74
C GLY A 217 -11.68 -5.03 -1.10
N VAL A 218 -11.59 -4.40 -2.28
CA VAL A 218 -12.60 -3.46 -2.80
C VAL A 218 -12.79 -3.67 -4.29
N SER A 219 -13.95 -3.25 -4.84
CA SER A 219 -14.19 -3.36 -6.28
C SER A 219 -13.25 -2.46 -7.09
N PRO A 220 -13.02 -2.77 -8.39
CA PRO A 220 -12.21 -1.94 -9.29
C PRO A 220 -12.66 -0.47 -9.30
N GLN A 221 -13.97 -0.22 -9.33
CA GLN A 221 -14.51 1.15 -9.31
C GLN A 221 -14.23 1.88 -8.00
N GLN A 222 -14.36 1.18 -6.86
CA GLN A 222 -14.05 1.75 -5.54
C GLN A 222 -12.56 2.04 -5.41
N TYR A 223 -11.71 1.19 -5.96
CA TYR A 223 -10.27 1.40 -5.99
C TYR A 223 -9.90 2.63 -6.82
N LEU A 224 -10.42 2.76 -8.05
CA LEU A 224 -10.21 3.92 -8.90
C LEU A 224 -10.71 5.21 -8.24
N LEU A 225 -11.87 5.16 -7.59
CA LEU A 225 -12.41 6.30 -6.85
C LEU A 225 -11.45 6.75 -5.74
N ARG A 226 -10.86 5.81 -4.99
CA ARG A 226 -9.87 6.13 -3.95
C ARG A 226 -8.63 6.79 -4.54
N LEU A 227 -8.07 6.25 -5.63
CA LEU A 227 -6.92 6.84 -6.32
C LEU A 227 -7.19 8.31 -6.71
N ARG A 228 -8.34 8.56 -7.33
CA ARG A 228 -8.76 9.91 -7.74
C ARG A 228 -8.87 10.87 -6.56
N LEU A 229 -9.52 10.43 -5.48
CA LEU A 229 -9.70 11.25 -4.28
C LEU A 229 -8.38 11.53 -3.56
N ASP A 230 -7.48 10.56 -3.50
CA ASP A 230 -6.14 10.75 -2.92
C ASP A 230 -5.29 11.72 -3.76
N ARG A 231 -5.36 11.63 -5.09
CA ARG A 231 -4.69 12.59 -5.97
C ARG A 231 -5.27 13.99 -5.79
N ALA A 232 -6.61 14.10 -5.71
CA ALA A 232 -7.28 15.37 -5.45
C ALA A 232 -6.87 16.00 -4.13
N ARG A 233 -6.68 15.18 -3.08
CA ARG A 233 -6.18 15.63 -1.78
C ARG A 233 -4.81 16.30 -1.91
N GLY A 234 -3.92 15.73 -2.70
CA GLY A 234 -2.61 16.33 -3.02
C GLY A 234 -2.76 17.69 -3.72
N PHE A 235 -3.56 17.77 -4.79
CA PHE A 235 -3.78 19.05 -5.50
C PHE A 235 -4.44 20.12 -4.63
N LEU A 236 -5.39 19.74 -3.78
CA LEU A 236 -6.03 20.69 -2.86
C LEU A 236 -5.04 21.27 -1.85
N ARG A 237 -4.06 20.50 -1.40
CA ARG A 237 -3.03 20.94 -0.47
C ARG A 237 -1.96 21.79 -1.14
N ASP A 238 -1.44 21.34 -2.29
CA ASP A 238 -0.18 21.82 -2.83
C ASP A 238 -0.33 22.75 -4.06
N SER A 239 -1.54 22.94 -4.58
CA SER A 239 -1.78 23.77 -5.76
C SER A 239 -2.79 24.89 -5.54
N SER A 240 -2.78 25.89 -6.45
CA SER A 240 -3.77 26.98 -6.50
C SER A 240 -5.02 26.65 -7.32
N MET A 241 -5.10 25.44 -7.92
CA MET A 241 -6.22 25.00 -8.75
C MET A 241 -7.56 25.20 -8.01
N SER A 242 -8.59 25.63 -8.71
CA SER A 242 -9.95 25.66 -8.18
C SER A 242 -10.44 24.25 -7.83
N VAL A 243 -11.50 24.13 -7.04
CA VAL A 243 -12.09 22.82 -6.72
C VAL A 243 -12.60 22.10 -7.98
N SER A 244 -13.10 22.85 -8.96
CA SER A 244 -13.55 22.30 -10.24
C SER A 244 -12.40 21.79 -11.09
N GLU A 245 -11.30 22.56 -11.19
CA GLU A 245 -10.09 22.12 -11.90
C GLU A 245 -9.47 20.88 -11.25
N VAL A 246 -9.47 20.81 -9.92
CA VAL A 246 -9.02 19.59 -9.20
C VAL A 246 -9.90 18.40 -9.54
N ALA A 247 -11.23 18.56 -9.56
CA ALA A 247 -12.16 17.50 -9.93
C ALA A 247 -11.85 16.99 -11.34
N GLU A 248 -11.78 17.88 -12.32
CA GLU A 248 -11.49 17.56 -13.72
C GLU A 248 -10.12 16.87 -13.87
N SER A 249 -9.05 17.45 -13.29
CA SER A 249 -7.69 16.90 -13.34
C SER A 249 -7.53 15.55 -12.65
N THR A 250 -8.52 15.12 -11.90
CA THR A 250 -8.54 13.82 -11.23
C THR A 250 -9.61 12.87 -11.79
N GLY A 251 -10.18 13.19 -12.96
CA GLY A 251 -11.07 12.31 -13.72
C GLY A 251 -12.54 12.32 -13.24
N PHE A 252 -12.96 13.35 -12.50
CA PHE A 252 -14.38 13.55 -12.17
C PHE A 252 -15.03 14.46 -13.19
N ASN A 253 -16.06 13.97 -13.87
CA ASN A 253 -16.85 14.76 -14.83
C ASN A 253 -17.81 15.73 -14.13
N ASP A 254 -18.16 15.48 -12.86
CA ASP A 254 -19.09 16.28 -12.07
C ASP A 254 -18.41 16.77 -10.78
N PRO A 255 -18.13 18.10 -10.65
CA PRO A 255 -17.53 18.65 -9.44
C PRO A 255 -18.42 18.51 -8.18
N PHE A 256 -19.74 18.40 -8.33
CA PHE A 256 -20.64 18.17 -7.20
C PHE A 256 -20.53 16.72 -6.70
N TYR A 257 -20.48 15.77 -7.62
CA TYR A 257 -20.22 14.38 -7.27
C TYR A 257 -18.85 14.23 -6.60
N PHE A 258 -17.81 14.87 -7.16
CA PHE A 258 -16.48 14.93 -6.55
C PHE A 258 -16.55 15.44 -5.11
N SER A 259 -17.14 16.62 -4.89
CA SER A 259 -17.20 17.25 -3.56
C SER A 259 -17.93 16.37 -2.55
N ARG A 260 -18.98 15.67 -2.97
CA ARG A 260 -19.73 14.73 -2.14
C ARG A 260 -18.88 13.49 -1.77
N MET A 261 -18.18 12.90 -2.75
CA MET A 261 -17.31 11.73 -2.52
C MET A 261 -16.09 12.10 -1.69
N PHE A 262 -15.50 13.27 -1.93
CA PHE A 262 -14.39 13.77 -1.13
C PHE A 262 -14.82 13.98 0.34
N SER A 263 -15.95 14.64 0.57
CA SER A 263 -16.47 14.86 1.94
C SER A 263 -16.78 13.55 2.66
N LYS A 264 -17.33 12.57 1.94
CA LYS A 264 -17.60 11.24 2.48
C LYS A 264 -16.32 10.50 2.89
N SER A 265 -15.23 10.65 2.11
CA SER A 265 -13.97 9.95 2.34
C SER A 265 -13.08 10.61 3.39
N PHE A 266 -13.09 11.95 3.48
CA PHE A 266 -12.16 12.70 4.34
C PHE A 266 -12.85 13.49 5.46
N GLY A 267 -14.16 13.43 5.60
CA GLY A 267 -14.92 14.13 6.65
C GLY A 267 -15.01 15.65 6.49
N LEU A 268 -14.39 16.22 5.46
CA LEU A 268 -14.36 17.67 5.18
C LEU A 268 -14.67 17.93 3.70
N SER A 269 -15.34 19.04 3.40
CA SER A 269 -15.48 19.45 2.00
C SER A 269 -14.12 19.82 1.39
N PRO A 270 -13.93 19.72 0.05
CA PRO A 270 -12.67 20.08 -0.60
C PRO A 270 -12.19 21.48 -0.24
N ARG A 271 -13.13 22.44 -0.15
CA ARG A 271 -12.84 23.82 0.21
C ARG A 271 -12.39 23.96 1.68
N ALA A 272 -13.07 23.27 2.59
CA ALA A 272 -12.71 23.24 4.02
C ALA A 272 -11.36 22.56 4.24
N PHE A 273 -11.09 21.45 3.54
CA PHE A 273 -9.81 20.76 3.57
C PHE A 273 -8.66 21.67 3.16
N ARG A 274 -8.79 22.36 2.01
CA ARG A 274 -7.79 23.35 1.53
C ARG A 274 -7.54 24.45 2.55
N SER A 275 -8.61 25.01 3.13
CA SER A 275 -8.48 26.08 4.13
C SER A 275 -7.74 25.61 5.38
N LYS A 276 -7.92 24.34 5.78
CA LYS A 276 -7.20 23.72 6.91
C LYS A 276 -5.73 23.51 6.61
N CYS A 277 -5.35 23.14 5.37
CA CYS A 277 -3.97 22.89 4.97
C CYS A 277 -3.13 24.16 4.77
N ARG A 278 -3.77 25.31 4.58
CA ARG A 278 -3.08 26.61 4.34
C ARG A 278 -2.91 27.46 5.61
N LYS A 279 -3.41 26.99 6.73
CA LYS A 279 -3.17 27.58 8.05
C LYS A 279 -1.93 26.96 8.71
#